data_f569e12b880d6400a29fd8c3407e4324
#
_entry.id   f569e12b880d6400a29fd8c3407e4324
#
_cell.length_a   1.000
_cell.length_b   1.000
_cell.length_c   1.000
_cell.angle_alpha   90.00
_cell.angle_beta   90.00
_cell.angle_gamma   90.00
#
_symmetry.space_group_name_H-M   'P 1'
#
loop_
_entity.id
_entity.type
_entity.pdbx_description
1 polymer ?
#
loop_
_entity_poly.entity_id
_entity_poly.type
_entity_poly.pdbx_seq_one_letter_code
_entity_poly.pdbx_strand_id
1 'polypeptide(L)'
;GGQPVKLEAGRYTLTLTMTAKSIELYGARLVSAVGRSYAAYTEEQADKPAGETVPIYLEAQLPSGKSSAGLTATFDNSSPDISPSAADRTLLGLISAGSREGQWLEWEFEAAQPGFYKLTIGYRQNSMRGLGVRRGVTLDGKPLFDELDELVFPYTESFAALTPGGESPYQIYLDKGKHTLRLTATRGQLVEPLAALDQAIDRMNKAYRDILVITGTTPDPYRDYYLEKEIPTLLDDLAWCRDTLRAGARCIEALTGGRRGSETSPIDEAVRTLDGLLEKPYLIAQRLSLYKAQIDAVANQSAYLSSQPLELDTLELLPVEEASHRRTHSLLERIGYRAAVFFQSFLKDYSSSTAVQASGP
;
A
#
# COMPACT_ATOMS: atom_id res chain seq x y z
N GLY A 1 -12.71 10.04 20.47
CA GLY A 1 -12.50 8.61 20.61
C GLY A 1 -13.69 7.97 21.29
N GLY A 2 -14.39 7.06 20.61
CA GLY A 2 -15.48 6.28 21.20
C GLY A 2 -14.93 5.15 22.06
N GLN A 3 -15.72 4.67 23.01
CA GLN A 3 -15.37 3.47 23.75
C GLN A 3 -15.64 2.22 22.87
N PRO A 4 -14.77 1.20 22.92
CA PRO A 4 -14.99 -0.03 22.18
C PRO A 4 -16.25 -0.76 22.72
N VAL A 5 -17.02 -1.35 21.80
CA VAL A 5 -18.22 -2.13 22.11
C VAL A 5 -17.92 -3.58 21.81
N LYS A 6 -18.08 -4.47 22.80
CA LYS A 6 -17.95 -5.92 22.59
C LYS A 6 -19.18 -6.41 21.83
N LEU A 7 -18.95 -7.01 20.68
CA LEU A 7 -19.97 -7.69 19.89
C LEU A 7 -19.68 -9.21 19.88
N GLU A 8 -20.69 -10.02 20.15
CA GLU A 8 -20.60 -11.47 19.97
C GLU A 8 -21.03 -11.85 18.55
N ALA A 9 -20.82 -13.09 18.15
CA ALA A 9 -21.25 -13.53 16.82
C ALA A 9 -22.78 -13.39 16.67
N GLY A 10 -23.24 -12.57 15.71
CA GLY A 10 -24.67 -12.31 15.54
C GLY A 10 -24.96 -11.19 14.54
N ARG A 11 -26.25 -10.92 14.37
CA ARG A 11 -26.76 -9.78 13.58
C ARG A 11 -27.00 -8.59 14.50
N TYR A 12 -26.43 -7.45 14.17
CA TYR A 12 -26.58 -6.21 14.93
C TYR A 12 -27.22 -5.12 14.08
N THR A 13 -27.91 -4.21 14.73
CA THR A 13 -28.47 -3.00 14.12
C THR A 13 -27.76 -1.79 14.73
N LEU A 14 -27.09 -0.99 13.91
CA LEU A 14 -26.52 0.28 14.32
C LEU A 14 -27.57 1.38 14.09
N THR A 15 -28.01 2.03 15.17
CA THR A 15 -28.92 3.17 15.11
C THR A 15 -28.16 4.46 15.37
N LEU A 16 -28.22 5.40 14.44
CA LEU A 16 -27.65 6.73 14.55
C LEU A 16 -28.78 7.72 14.78
N THR A 17 -28.77 8.40 15.92
CA THR A 17 -29.77 9.44 16.26
C THR A 17 -29.14 10.81 16.04
N MET A 18 -29.75 11.60 15.15
CA MET A 18 -29.33 12.97 14.90
C MET A 18 -29.79 13.89 16.03
N THR A 19 -28.85 14.66 16.57
CA THR A 19 -29.10 15.70 17.55
C THR A 19 -28.96 17.12 16.98
N ALA A 20 -28.55 17.24 15.74
CA ALA A 20 -28.39 18.50 15.00
C ALA A 20 -29.38 18.61 13.84
N LYS A 21 -29.55 19.81 13.27
CA LYS A 21 -30.53 20.08 12.20
C LYS A 21 -30.17 19.40 10.86
N SER A 22 -28.90 19.10 10.61
CA SER A 22 -28.45 18.32 9.44
C SER A 22 -27.11 17.64 9.75
N ILE A 23 -27.00 16.38 9.36
CA ILE A 23 -25.75 15.60 9.37
C ILE A 23 -25.67 14.85 8.04
N GLU A 24 -24.56 14.99 7.33
CA GLU A 24 -24.25 14.13 6.20
C GLU A 24 -23.46 12.93 6.70
N LEU A 25 -23.96 11.72 6.47
CA LEU A 25 -23.30 10.47 6.81
C LEU A 25 -22.74 9.84 5.53
N TYR A 26 -21.44 9.86 5.37
CA TYR A 26 -20.75 9.31 4.20
C TYR A 26 -20.44 7.81 4.33
N GLY A 27 -20.49 7.27 5.54
CA GLY A 27 -20.26 5.86 5.80
C GLY A 27 -20.14 5.55 7.28
N ALA A 28 -20.19 4.28 7.61
CA ALA A 28 -19.89 3.76 8.93
C ALA A 28 -18.92 2.57 8.76
N ARG A 29 -17.85 2.56 9.53
CA ARG A 29 -16.87 1.46 9.54
C ARG A 29 -16.82 0.87 10.95
N LEU A 30 -16.97 -0.44 11.05
CA LEU A 30 -16.67 -1.19 12.26
C LEU A 30 -15.19 -1.61 12.19
N VAL A 31 -14.41 -1.12 13.12
CA VAL A 31 -13.00 -1.49 13.27
C VAL A 31 -12.90 -2.33 14.54
N SER A 32 -12.19 -3.46 14.48
CA SER A 32 -11.88 -4.21 15.69
C SER A 32 -11.09 -3.30 16.64
N ALA A 33 -11.64 -3.07 17.82
CA ALA A 33 -10.97 -2.25 18.84
C ALA A 33 -10.07 -3.09 19.75
N VAL A 34 -10.12 -4.40 19.60
CA VAL A 34 -9.33 -5.35 20.38
C VAL A 34 -8.25 -5.92 19.45
N GLY A 35 -7.26 -5.09 19.18
CA GLY A 35 -5.99 -5.57 18.72
C GLY A 35 -5.23 -6.18 19.88
N ARG A 36 -4.41 -7.16 19.60
CA ARG A 36 -3.47 -7.73 20.54
C ARG A 36 -2.10 -7.10 20.27
N SER A 37 -1.59 -6.29 21.20
CA SER A 37 -0.24 -5.73 21.06
C SER A 37 0.82 -6.84 21.11
N TYR A 38 2.00 -6.56 20.56
CA TYR A 38 3.13 -7.48 20.67
C TYR A 38 3.49 -7.82 22.13
N ALA A 39 3.36 -6.86 23.04
CA ALA A 39 3.59 -7.11 24.48
C ALA A 39 2.59 -8.14 25.05
N ALA A 40 1.30 -8.01 24.73
CA ALA A 40 0.30 -9.00 25.15
C ALA A 40 0.54 -10.37 24.48
N TYR A 41 0.95 -10.37 23.22
CA TYR A 41 1.33 -11.62 22.53
C TYR A 41 2.50 -12.32 23.22
N THR A 42 3.56 -11.60 23.60
CA THR A 42 4.73 -12.18 24.28
C THR A 42 4.39 -12.73 25.65
N GLU A 43 3.51 -12.06 26.42
CA GLU A 43 3.02 -12.57 27.69
C GLU A 43 2.25 -13.89 27.54
N GLU A 44 1.40 -14.00 26.53
CA GLU A 44 0.66 -15.23 26.23
C GLU A 44 1.57 -16.39 25.80
N GLN A 45 2.70 -16.10 25.18
CA GLN A 45 3.66 -17.11 24.72
C GLN A 45 4.79 -17.41 25.75
N ALA A 46 4.82 -16.74 26.89
CA ALA A 46 5.92 -16.83 27.86
C ALA A 46 6.21 -18.24 28.38
N ASP A 47 5.16 -19.06 28.51
CA ASP A 47 5.27 -20.43 29.01
C ASP A 47 5.49 -21.48 27.90
N LYS A 48 5.60 -21.04 26.64
CA LYS A 48 5.80 -21.96 25.52
C LYS A 48 7.24 -22.51 25.49
N PRO A 49 7.42 -23.79 25.17
CA PRO A 49 8.74 -24.41 25.11
C PRO A 49 9.55 -23.80 23.96
N ALA A 50 10.75 -23.33 24.27
CA ALA A 50 11.74 -22.94 23.27
C ALA A 50 12.65 -24.14 22.97
N GLY A 51 12.44 -24.76 21.81
CA GLY A 51 13.33 -25.80 21.29
C GLY A 51 14.51 -25.21 20.52
N GLU A 52 15.42 -26.06 20.07
CA GLU A 52 16.48 -25.66 19.14
C GLU A 52 15.84 -25.36 17.77
N THR A 53 15.69 -24.08 17.46
CA THR A 53 15.05 -23.61 16.23
C THR A 53 16.01 -23.73 15.04
N VAL A 54 15.50 -24.18 13.90
CA VAL A 54 16.25 -24.33 12.65
C VAL A 54 15.73 -23.27 11.67
N PRO A 55 16.61 -22.54 10.97
CA PRO A 55 16.20 -21.55 9.97
C PRO A 55 15.29 -22.12 8.91
N ILE A 56 14.27 -21.35 8.52
CA ILE A 56 13.33 -21.68 7.44
C ILE A 56 13.45 -20.62 6.37
N TYR A 57 13.78 -21.04 5.15
CA TYR A 57 13.97 -20.18 3.99
C TYR A 57 12.87 -20.45 2.97
N LEU A 58 12.18 -19.39 2.56
CA LEU A 58 11.13 -19.46 1.56
C LEU A 58 11.50 -18.55 0.40
N GLU A 59 11.41 -19.08 -0.79
CA GLU A 59 11.53 -18.30 -2.01
C GLU A 59 10.19 -17.62 -2.29
N ALA A 60 10.16 -16.28 -2.24
CA ALA A 60 8.92 -15.52 -2.35
C ALA A 60 8.22 -15.75 -3.70
N GLN A 61 8.97 -16.03 -4.77
CA GLN A 61 8.44 -16.30 -6.11
C GLN A 61 7.71 -17.64 -6.23
N LEU A 62 7.75 -18.49 -5.19
CA LEU A 62 7.09 -19.80 -5.13
C LEU A 62 5.98 -19.83 -4.06
N PRO A 63 4.95 -18.98 -4.14
CA PRO A 63 3.85 -19.03 -3.18
C PRO A 63 3.01 -20.30 -3.37
N SER A 64 2.52 -20.86 -2.27
CA SER A 64 1.56 -21.98 -2.28
C SER A 64 0.16 -21.51 -2.65
N GLY A 65 -0.16 -20.22 -2.38
CA GLY A 65 -1.45 -19.62 -2.69
C GLY A 65 -1.35 -18.14 -3.07
N LYS A 66 -2.30 -17.67 -3.87
CA LYS A 66 -2.41 -16.27 -4.27
C LYS A 66 -3.85 -15.87 -4.56
N SER A 67 -4.19 -14.61 -4.26
CA SER A 67 -5.55 -14.08 -4.44
C SER A 67 -5.93 -13.84 -5.91
N SER A 68 -4.96 -13.73 -6.80
CA SER A 68 -5.19 -13.37 -8.21
C SER A 68 -4.15 -13.99 -9.13
N ALA A 69 -4.58 -14.44 -10.30
CA ALA A 69 -3.69 -14.95 -11.34
C ALA A 69 -2.67 -13.88 -11.82
N GLY A 70 -3.01 -12.59 -11.71
CA GLY A 70 -2.12 -11.49 -12.07
C GLY A 70 -0.94 -11.27 -11.11
N LEU A 71 -0.90 -11.93 -9.97
CA LEU A 71 0.27 -11.96 -9.10
C LEU A 71 1.25 -13.00 -9.65
N THR A 72 2.20 -12.53 -10.44
CA THR A 72 3.12 -13.39 -11.19
C THR A 72 4.55 -13.20 -10.73
N ALA A 73 5.26 -14.31 -10.69
CA ALA A 73 6.71 -14.28 -10.52
C ALA A 73 7.38 -13.79 -11.81
N THR A 74 8.50 -13.11 -11.66
CA THR A 74 9.27 -12.53 -12.75
C THR A 74 10.72 -13.00 -12.73
N PHE A 75 11.28 -13.10 -13.91
CA PHE A 75 12.70 -13.34 -14.09
C PHE A 75 13.46 -12.02 -13.95
N ASP A 76 14.48 -12.00 -13.13
CA ASP A 76 15.29 -10.80 -12.91
C ASP A 76 16.76 -11.19 -12.71
N ASN A 77 17.68 -10.38 -13.25
CA ASN A 77 19.11 -10.42 -13.02
C ASN A 77 19.69 -9.00 -12.83
N SER A 78 18.85 -8.04 -12.45
CA SER A 78 19.24 -6.63 -12.34
C SER A 78 20.16 -6.35 -11.16
N SER A 79 20.19 -7.23 -10.15
CA SER A 79 20.96 -7.05 -8.92
C SER A 79 21.53 -8.37 -8.41
N PRO A 80 22.73 -8.37 -7.85
CA PRO A 80 23.27 -9.53 -7.14
C PRO A 80 22.56 -9.78 -5.80
N ASP A 81 21.75 -8.82 -5.32
CA ASP A 81 21.02 -8.90 -4.04
C ASP A 81 19.74 -9.74 -4.16
N ILE A 82 19.35 -10.18 -5.34
CA ILE A 82 18.19 -11.06 -5.59
C ILE A 82 18.60 -12.51 -5.34
N SER A 83 17.72 -13.33 -4.83
CA SER A 83 17.93 -14.77 -4.65
C SER A 83 16.88 -15.57 -5.45
N PRO A 84 17.30 -16.46 -6.36
CA PRO A 84 18.66 -16.66 -6.84
C PRO A 84 19.11 -15.59 -7.85
N SER A 85 20.41 -15.28 -7.93
CA SER A 85 20.97 -14.35 -8.90
C SER A 85 22.09 -14.99 -9.72
N ALA A 86 22.18 -14.61 -11.00
CA ALA A 86 23.26 -15.01 -11.88
C ALA A 86 23.49 -13.93 -12.95
N ALA A 87 24.77 -13.61 -13.23
CA ALA A 87 25.10 -12.60 -14.23
C ALA A 87 24.94 -13.10 -15.68
N ASP A 88 25.09 -14.41 -15.88
CA ASP A 88 25.04 -15.08 -17.18
C ASP A 88 23.62 -15.44 -17.64
N ARG A 89 22.66 -15.45 -16.75
CA ARG A 89 21.27 -15.83 -17.02
C ARG A 89 20.29 -15.14 -16.12
N THR A 90 19.09 -14.93 -16.63
CA THR A 90 17.98 -14.38 -15.84
C THR A 90 17.25 -15.52 -15.14
N LEU A 91 17.18 -15.48 -13.84
CA LEU A 91 16.51 -16.47 -13.02
C LEU A 91 15.16 -15.95 -12.50
N LEU A 92 14.27 -16.89 -12.17
CA LEU A 92 13.02 -16.56 -11.50
C LEU A 92 13.36 -16.19 -10.05
N GLY A 93 13.31 -14.91 -9.72
CA GLY A 93 13.80 -14.42 -8.44
C GLY A 93 12.86 -13.48 -7.69
N LEU A 94 11.78 -13.03 -8.33
CA LEU A 94 10.88 -12.04 -7.76
C LEU A 94 9.43 -12.40 -7.94
N ILE A 95 8.58 -11.93 -7.03
CA ILE A 95 7.13 -11.92 -7.23
C ILE A 95 6.55 -10.56 -6.88
N SER A 96 5.60 -10.10 -7.71
CA SER A 96 4.75 -8.97 -7.37
C SER A 96 3.78 -9.37 -6.26
N ALA A 97 3.90 -8.73 -5.09
CA ALA A 97 3.02 -8.95 -3.95
C ALA A 97 1.71 -8.16 -4.03
N GLY A 98 1.32 -7.79 -5.25
CA GLY A 98 0.12 -7.03 -5.51
C GLY A 98 0.26 -5.52 -5.30
N SER A 99 -0.71 -4.79 -5.85
CA SER A 99 -0.79 -3.33 -5.74
C SER A 99 -2.16 -2.85 -5.28
N ARG A 100 -3.14 -3.75 -5.15
CA ARG A 100 -4.52 -3.44 -4.76
C ARG A 100 -4.82 -3.99 -3.38
N GLU A 101 -5.57 -3.24 -2.61
CA GLU A 101 -6.06 -3.67 -1.30
C GLU A 101 -6.74 -5.04 -1.37
N GLY A 102 -6.43 -5.91 -0.40
CA GLY A 102 -6.96 -7.26 -0.31
C GLY A 102 -6.24 -8.30 -1.17
N GLN A 103 -5.31 -7.93 -2.05
CA GLN A 103 -4.46 -8.91 -2.73
C GLN A 103 -3.50 -9.57 -1.74
N TRP A 104 -3.33 -10.88 -1.86
CA TRP A 104 -2.48 -11.62 -0.95
C TRP A 104 -1.68 -12.72 -1.65
N LEU A 105 -0.55 -13.05 -1.02
CA LEU A 105 0.29 -14.21 -1.30
C LEU A 105 0.44 -15.02 -0.01
N GLU A 106 0.55 -16.35 -0.16
CA GLU A 106 0.67 -17.29 0.94
C GLU A 106 1.73 -18.34 0.65
N TRP A 107 2.50 -18.69 1.68
CA TRP A 107 3.53 -19.74 1.61
C TRP A 107 3.29 -20.76 2.70
N GLU A 108 3.30 -22.03 2.31
CA GLU A 108 3.31 -23.16 3.23
C GLU A 108 4.74 -23.55 3.57
N PHE A 109 4.98 -23.86 4.83
CA PHE A 109 6.28 -24.32 5.31
C PHE A 109 6.11 -25.25 6.50
N GLU A 110 7.20 -25.90 6.93
CA GLU A 110 7.20 -26.81 8.07
C GLU A 110 8.25 -26.38 9.11
N ALA A 111 7.80 -26.22 10.35
CA ALA A 111 8.67 -26.02 11.50
C ALA A 111 9.07 -27.39 12.08
N ALA A 112 10.34 -27.74 12.00
CA ALA A 112 10.84 -29.03 12.48
C ALA A 112 10.74 -29.18 14.00
N GLN A 113 10.89 -28.07 14.74
CA GLN A 113 10.80 -27.98 16.18
C GLN A 113 9.98 -26.75 16.59
N PRO A 114 9.29 -26.80 17.74
CA PRO A 114 8.60 -25.63 18.25
C PRO A 114 9.61 -24.58 18.74
N GLY A 115 9.29 -23.30 18.59
CA GLY A 115 10.16 -22.24 19.10
C GLY A 115 9.85 -20.86 18.56
N PHE A 116 10.68 -19.90 18.93
CA PHE A 116 10.54 -18.51 18.56
C PHE A 116 11.40 -18.17 17.34
N TYR A 117 10.78 -17.51 16.37
CA TYR A 117 11.40 -17.09 15.12
C TYR A 117 11.20 -15.60 14.90
N LYS A 118 12.15 -14.94 14.30
CA LYS A 118 11.97 -13.61 13.70
C LYS A 118 11.74 -13.74 12.20
N LEU A 119 10.85 -12.94 11.68
CA LEU A 119 10.58 -12.85 10.25
C LEU A 119 11.48 -11.81 9.60
N THR A 120 12.18 -12.18 8.54
CA THR A 120 12.92 -11.24 7.70
C THR A 120 12.42 -11.37 6.25
N ILE A 121 12.10 -10.24 5.63
CA ILE A 121 11.50 -10.19 4.30
C ILE A 121 12.43 -9.45 3.36
N GLY A 122 12.89 -10.12 2.31
CA GLY A 122 13.62 -9.52 1.21
C GLY A 122 12.66 -8.86 0.22
N TYR A 123 12.82 -7.55 -0.04
CA TYR A 123 11.87 -6.80 -0.82
C TYR A 123 12.50 -5.65 -1.62
N ARG A 124 11.77 -5.16 -2.61
CA ARG A 124 12.00 -3.87 -3.25
C ARG A 124 10.69 -3.09 -3.32
N GLN A 125 10.74 -1.83 -2.89
CA GLN A 125 9.66 -0.88 -3.02
C GLN A 125 10.23 0.45 -3.53
N ASN A 126 10.19 0.69 -4.83
CA ASN A 126 10.80 1.84 -5.49
C ASN A 126 9.78 2.84 -6.05
N SER A 127 8.53 2.77 -5.59
CA SER A 127 7.44 3.59 -6.12
C SER A 127 6.97 4.65 -5.12
N MET A 128 6.72 4.29 -3.86
CA MET A 128 6.14 5.20 -2.86
C MET A 128 7.23 5.72 -1.91
N ARG A 129 7.85 6.83 -2.29
CA ARG A 129 9.02 7.36 -1.61
C ARG A 129 8.74 7.87 -0.20
N GLY A 130 7.64 8.58 0.01
CA GLY A 130 7.34 9.25 1.28
C GLY A 130 6.52 8.42 2.28
N LEU A 131 5.69 7.49 1.81
CA LEU A 131 4.72 6.78 2.64
C LEU A 131 5.06 5.32 2.91
N GLY A 132 5.86 4.71 2.05
CA GLY A 132 6.03 3.26 2.02
C GLY A 132 4.74 2.55 1.59
N VAL A 133 4.80 1.23 1.50
CA VAL A 133 3.64 0.37 1.21
C VAL A 133 3.37 -0.54 2.40
N ARG A 134 2.13 -1.03 2.52
CA ARG A 134 1.67 -1.71 3.72
C ARG A 134 1.20 -3.12 3.41
N ARG A 135 1.52 -4.04 4.33
CA ARG A 135 1.04 -5.44 4.31
C ARG A 135 0.60 -5.87 5.69
N GLY A 136 -0.54 -6.53 5.75
CA GLY A 136 -0.90 -7.32 6.92
C GLY A 136 -0.27 -8.69 6.83
N VAL A 137 0.26 -9.20 7.95
CA VAL A 137 0.86 -10.53 8.08
C VAL A 137 -0.06 -11.41 8.91
N THR A 138 -0.40 -12.60 8.39
CA THR A 138 -1.15 -13.60 9.15
C THR A 138 -0.40 -14.92 9.15
N LEU A 139 -0.52 -15.66 10.25
CA LEU A 139 0.00 -17.01 10.41
C LEU A 139 -1.18 -17.96 10.63
N ASP A 140 -1.25 -19.04 9.86
CA ASP A 140 -2.32 -20.03 9.91
C ASP A 140 -3.72 -19.41 9.80
N GLY A 141 -3.83 -18.38 8.95
CA GLY A 141 -5.06 -17.63 8.70
C GLY A 141 -5.48 -16.69 9.82
N LYS A 142 -4.66 -16.48 10.86
CA LYS A 142 -4.96 -15.62 12.00
C LYS A 142 -3.99 -14.43 12.07
N PRO A 143 -4.46 -13.23 12.45
CA PRO A 143 -3.57 -12.13 12.80
C PRO A 143 -2.76 -12.50 14.04
N LEU A 144 -1.53 -12.06 14.10
CA LEU A 144 -0.62 -12.33 15.22
C LEU A 144 -0.74 -11.25 16.30
N PHE A 145 -0.46 -10.02 15.94
CA PHE A 145 -0.57 -8.83 16.80
C PHE A 145 -0.61 -7.57 15.92
N ASP A 146 -1.07 -6.47 16.49
CA ASP A 146 -1.41 -5.23 15.77
C ASP A 146 -0.27 -4.66 14.93
N GLU A 147 0.97 -4.78 15.42
CA GLU A 147 2.15 -4.24 14.73
C GLU A 147 2.45 -5.00 13.42
N LEU A 148 1.92 -6.21 13.25
CA LEU A 148 2.01 -6.98 12.00
C LEU A 148 0.76 -6.85 11.12
N ASP A 149 -0.34 -6.28 11.62
CA ASP A 149 -1.54 -6.02 10.81
C ASP A 149 -1.32 -4.90 9.79
N GLU A 150 -0.36 -4.01 10.06
CA GLU A 150 0.03 -2.91 9.18
C GLU A 150 1.55 -2.76 9.10
N LEU A 151 2.23 -3.80 8.63
CA LEU A 151 3.68 -3.74 8.42
C LEU A 151 4.02 -2.80 7.25
N VAL A 152 4.83 -1.77 7.53
CA VAL A 152 5.25 -0.77 6.54
C VAL A 152 6.55 -1.18 5.89
N PHE A 153 6.57 -1.20 4.56
CA PHE A 153 7.76 -1.41 3.71
C PHE A 153 8.23 -0.04 3.20
N PRO A 154 9.31 0.51 3.74
CA PRO A 154 9.86 1.78 3.30
C PRO A 154 10.29 1.76 1.84
N TYR A 155 10.45 2.95 1.26
CA TYR A 155 11.04 3.11 -0.07
C TYR A 155 12.48 2.59 -0.09
N THR A 156 12.81 1.83 -1.14
CA THR A 156 14.17 1.33 -1.39
C THR A 156 14.52 1.49 -2.87
N GLU A 157 15.70 2.03 -3.17
CA GLU A 157 16.18 2.10 -4.56
C GLU A 157 16.64 0.74 -5.10
N SER A 158 17.07 -0.13 -4.21
CA SER A 158 17.50 -1.50 -4.48
C SER A 158 16.86 -2.45 -3.49
N PHE A 159 17.13 -3.75 -3.66
CA PHE A 159 16.64 -4.77 -2.74
C PHE A 159 17.18 -4.54 -1.33
N ALA A 160 16.29 -4.66 -0.36
CA ALA A 160 16.57 -4.53 1.06
C ALA A 160 15.91 -5.67 1.85
N ALA A 161 16.30 -5.83 3.10
CA ALA A 161 15.66 -6.71 4.05
C ALA A 161 14.87 -5.89 5.08
N LEU A 162 13.68 -6.33 5.41
CA LEU A 162 12.86 -5.80 6.49
C LEU A 162 12.68 -6.87 7.55
N THR A 163 13.13 -6.58 8.76
CA THR A 163 12.85 -7.39 9.95
C THR A 163 11.92 -6.56 10.85
N PRO A 164 10.65 -6.96 11.04
CA PRO A 164 9.72 -6.25 11.90
C PRO A 164 10.25 -6.13 13.33
N GLY A 165 10.09 -4.95 13.94
CA GLY A 165 10.67 -4.63 15.24
C GLY A 165 12.08 -4.03 15.18
N GLY A 166 12.76 -4.06 14.02
CA GLY A 166 14.05 -3.42 13.81
C GLY A 166 15.15 -3.97 14.73
N GLU A 167 15.71 -3.12 15.62
CA GLU A 167 16.76 -3.51 16.58
C GLU A 167 16.28 -4.51 17.63
N SER A 168 14.96 -4.54 17.91
CA SER A 168 14.32 -5.54 18.78
C SER A 168 13.30 -6.33 17.98
N PRO A 169 13.73 -7.32 17.18
CA PRO A 169 12.85 -8.05 16.27
C PRO A 169 11.68 -8.70 16.98
N TYR A 170 10.49 -8.60 16.37
CA TYR A 170 9.33 -9.34 16.86
C TYR A 170 9.55 -10.83 16.71
N GLN A 171 9.27 -11.55 17.80
CA GLN A 171 9.37 -12.99 17.86
C GLN A 171 8.00 -13.62 17.66
N ILE A 172 7.94 -14.55 16.72
CA ILE A 172 6.73 -15.31 16.39
C ILE A 172 6.94 -16.74 16.87
N TYR A 173 6.03 -17.23 17.68
CA TYR A 173 6.09 -18.63 18.13
C TYR A 173 5.48 -19.53 17.07
N LEU A 174 6.19 -20.59 16.72
CA LEU A 174 5.71 -21.68 15.87
C LEU A 174 5.67 -22.97 16.67
N ASP A 175 4.56 -23.68 16.61
CA ASP A 175 4.49 -25.07 17.05
C ASP A 175 5.23 -25.97 16.02
N LYS A 176 5.56 -27.20 16.40
CA LYS A 176 6.09 -28.16 15.42
C LYS A 176 5.01 -28.54 14.40
N GLY A 177 5.32 -28.46 13.12
CA GLY A 177 4.40 -28.90 12.05
C GLY A 177 4.31 -27.93 10.89
N LYS A 178 3.23 -28.10 10.11
CA LYS A 178 2.95 -27.27 8.94
C LYS A 178 2.29 -25.96 9.34
N HIS A 179 2.75 -24.89 8.71
CA HIS A 179 2.25 -23.53 8.90
C HIS A 179 2.03 -22.83 7.56
N THR A 180 1.23 -21.79 7.59
CA THR A 180 1.02 -20.91 6.45
C THR A 180 1.28 -19.47 6.84
N LEU A 181 2.18 -18.81 6.11
CA LEU A 181 2.45 -17.38 6.23
C LEU A 181 1.78 -16.65 5.08
N ARG A 182 0.95 -15.65 5.36
CA ARG A 182 0.28 -14.86 4.34
C ARG A 182 0.60 -13.38 4.49
N LEU A 183 0.91 -12.72 3.38
CA LEU A 183 1.02 -11.27 3.28
C LEU A 183 -0.14 -10.72 2.44
N THR A 184 -0.89 -9.79 3.03
CA THR A 184 -2.06 -9.15 2.39
C THR A 184 -1.81 -7.66 2.21
N ALA A 185 -2.03 -7.15 1.00
CA ALA A 185 -1.95 -5.72 0.73
C ALA A 185 -3.06 -4.97 1.48
N THR A 186 -2.69 -3.95 2.24
CA THR A 186 -3.59 -3.08 2.99
C THR A 186 -3.26 -1.62 2.77
N ARG A 187 -4.25 -0.75 2.88
CA ARG A 187 -4.05 0.70 2.90
C ARG A 187 -3.81 1.24 4.30
N GLY A 188 -4.21 0.48 5.33
CA GLY A 188 -4.05 0.87 6.73
C GLY A 188 -4.59 2.27 7.01
N GLN A 189 -3.76 3.13 7.57
CA GLN A 189 -4.12 4.51 7.91
C GLN A 189 -4.44 5.41 6.69
N LEU A 190 -4.16 4.97 5.45
CA LEU A 190 -4.54 5.71 4.24
C LEU A 190 -6.02 5.54 3.87
N VAL A 191 -6.75 4.59 4.45
CA VAL A 191 -8.15 4.32 4.09
C VAL A 191 -9.03 5.57 4.26
N GLU A 192 -8.95 6.24 5.40
CA GLU A 192 -9.78 7.42 5.66
C GLU A 192 -9.44 8.63 4.78
N PRO A 193 -8.16 9.06 4.66
CA PRO A 193 -7.85 10.18 3.78
C PRO A 193 -8.14 9.88 2.31
N LEU A 194 -7.94 8.66 1.82
CA LEU A 194 -8.29 8.30 0.45
C LEU A 194 -9.80 8.32 0.20
N ALA A 195 -10.61 7.82 1.14
CA ALA A 195 -12.06 7.92 1.05
C ALA A 195 -12.55 9.37 1.02
N ALA A 196 -11.90 10.27 1.77
CA ALA A 196 -12.20 11.69 1.75
C ALA A 196 -11.84 12.32 0.39
N LEU A 197 -10.68 11.96 -0.21
CA LEU A 197 -10.32 12.42 -1.55
C LEU A 197 -11.34 11.95 -2.60
N ASP A 198 -11.73 10.67 -2.56
CA ASP A 198 -12.69 10.10 -3.52
C ASP A 198 -14.05 10.79 -3.42
N GLN A 199 -14.55 11.08 -2.21
CA GLN A 199 -15.77 11.85 -2.00
C GLN A 199 -15.67 13.27 -2.55
N ALA A 200 -14.53 13.95 -2.35
CA ALA A 200 -14.29 15.27 -2.90
C ALA A 200 -14.26 15.23 -4.45
N ILE A 201 -13.61 14.23 -5.05
CA ILE A 201 -13.56 14.01 -6.49
C ILE A 201 -14.99 13.82 -7.05
N ASP A 202 -15.81 13.00 -6.42
CA ASP A 202 -17.19 12.76 -6.86
C ASP A 202 -18.03 14.03 -6.83
N ARG A 203 -17.91 14.82 -5.75
CA ARG A 203 -18.63 16.08 -5.59
C ARG A 203 -18.13 17.15 -6.57
N MET A 204 -16.82 17.25 -6.79
CA MET A 204 -16.22 18.12 -7.80
C MET A 204 -16.70 17.75 -9.21
N ASN A 205 -16.74 16.46 -9.54
CA ASN A 205 -17.24 15.98 -10.83
C ASN A 205 -18.75 16.29 -11.00
N LYS A 206 -19.53 16.19 -9.92
CA LYS A 206 -20.94 16.60 -9.97
C LYS A 206 -21.07 18.09 -10.28
N ALA A 207 -20.39 18.94 -9.53
CA ALA A 207 -20.38 20.39 -9.77
C ALA A 207 -19.91 20.73 -11.18
N TYR A 208 -18.88 20.06 -11.70
CA TYR A 208 -18.40 20.22 -13.07
C TYR A 208 -19.50 19.93 -14.11
N ARG A 209 -20.24 18.83 -13.95
CA ARG A 209 -21.36 18.47 -14.85
C ARG A 209 -22.48 19.49 -14.77
N ASP A 210 -22.84 19.95 -13.57
CA ASP A 210 -23.90 20.96 -13.40
C ASP A 210 -23.50 22.28 -14.06
N ILE A 211 -22.23 22.69 -13.97
CA ILE A 211 -21.73 23.88 -14.70
C ILE A 211 -21.78 23.66 -16.22
N LEU A 212 -21.37 22.49 -16.72
CA LEU A 212 -21.39 22.18 -18.16
C LEU A 212 -22.78 22.28 -18.77
N VAL A 213 -23.83 21.93 -18.02
CA VAL A 213 -25.24 22.05 -18.50
C VAL A 213 -25.59 23.50 -18.82
N ILE A 214 -25.04 24.46 -18.07
CA ILE A 214 -25.32 25.89 -18.22
C ILE A 214 -24.40 26.56 -19.25
N THR A 215 -23.10 26.21 -19.19
CA THR A 215 -22.06 26.92 -19.95
C THR A 215 -21.71 26.27 -21.27
N GLY A 216 -22.05 24.97 -21.44
CA GLY A 216 -21.47 24.14 -22.48
C GLY A 216 -19.99 23.81 -22.23
N THR A 217 -19.36 23.11 -23.18
CA THR A 217 -17.97 22.66 -23.08
C THR A 217 -16.94 23.77 -23.34
N THR A 218 -17.37 24.84 -23.97
CA THR A 218 -16.52 26.00 -24.30
C THR A 218 -17.25 27.29 -23.88
N PRO A 219 -17.13 27.64 -22.58
CA PRO A 219 -17.78 28.86 -22.08
C PRO A 219 -17.26 30.11 -22.78
N ASP A 220 -18.15 31.05 -23.05
CA ASP A 220 -17.79 32.37 -23.56
C ASP A 220 -17.09 33.14 -22.41
N PRO A 221 -15.82 33.58 -22.59
CA PRO A 221 -15.07 34.24 -21.54
C PRO A 221 -15.58 35.63 -21.18
N TYR A 222 -16.42 36.23 -22.02
CA TYR A 222 -17.01 37.55 -21.82
C TYR A 222 -18.45 37.52 -21.25
N ARG A 223 -19.04 36.33 -21.13
CA ARG A 223 -20.39 36.13 -20.61
C ARG A 223 -20.35 35.83 -19.12
N ASP A 224 -21.13 36.59 -18.34
CA ASP A 224 -21.46 36.19 -16.97
C ASP A 224 -22.60 35.17 -17.00
N TYR A 225 -22.37 33.99 -16.44
CA TYR A 225 -23.33 32.88 -16.38
C TYR A 225 -24.10 32.88 -15.08
N TYR A 226 -23.78 33.73 -14.10
CA TYR A 226 -24.39 33.78 -12.78
C TYR A 226 -24.49 32.41 -12.09
N LEU A 227 -23.44 31.57 -12.20
CA LEU A 227 -23.43 30.19 -11.77
C LEU A 227 -23.83 30.00 -10.32
N GLU A 228 -23.49 30.95 -9.47
CA GLU A 228 -23.86 30.96 -8.05
C GLU A 228 -25.37 31.13 -7.81
N LYS A 229 -26.10 31.65 -8.80
CA LYS A 229 -27.57 31.77 -8.76
C LYS A 229 -28.26 30.58 -9.44
N GLU A 230 -27.72 30.14 -10.56
CA GLU A 230 -28.26 29.01 -11.35
C GLU A 230 -28.00 27.65 -10.63
N ILE A 231 -26.95 27.54 -9.84
CA ILE A 231 -26.61 26.35 -9.04
C ILE A 231 -26.47 26.79 -7.58
N PRO A 232 -27.55 26.85 -6.81
CA PRO A 232 -27.52 27.41 -5.45
C PRO A 232 -26.56 26.73 -4.48
N THR A 233 -26.23 25.45 -4.70
CA THR A 233 -25.30 24.68 -3.84
C THR A 233 -23.84 24.77 -4.30
N LEU A 234 -23.55 25.41 -5.44
CA LEU A 234 -22.23 25.36 -6.07
C LEU A 234 -21.11 25.83 -5.14
N LEU A 235 -21.26 27.00 -4.54
CA LEU A 235 -20.21 27.56 -3.68
C LEU A 235 -20.02 26.74 -2.40
N ASP A 236 -21.10 26.23 -1.81
CA ASP A 236 -21.05 25.34 -0.65
C ASP A 236 -20.36 24.01 -1.01
N ASP A 237 -20.68 23.45 -2.18
CA ASP A 237 -20.05 22.24 -2.68
C ASP A 237 -18.54 22.43 -2.90
N LEU A 238 -18.14 23.54 -3.53
CA LEU A 238 -16.72 23.86 -3.74
C LEU A 238 -15.98 24.11 -2.41
N ALA A 239 -16.62 24.82 -1.46
CA ALA A 239 -16.05 25.07 -0.14
C ALA A 239 -15.85 23.75 0.63
N TRP A 240 -16.85 22.88 0.61
CA TRP A 240 -16.76 21.56 1.23
C TRP A 240 -15.65 20.71 0.59
N CYS A 241 -15.54 20.69 -0.74
CA CYS A 241 -14.48 19.96 -1.44
C CYS A 241 -13.09 20.49 -1.04
N ARG A 242 -12.89 21.82 -1.02
CA ARG A 242 -11.66 22.46 -0.57
C ARG A 242 -11.27 22.02 0.84
N ASP A 243 -12.21 22.05 1.78
CA ASP A 243 -11.93 21.75 3.19
C ASP A 243 -11.67 20.25 3.39
N THR A 244 -12.38 19.39 2.66
CA THR A 244 -12.18 17.95 2.65
C THR A 244 -10.81 17.58 2.06
N LEU A 245 -10.42 18.16 0.94
CA LEU A 245 -9.10 17.96 0.32
C LEU A 245 -7.98 18.43 1.26
N ARG A 246 -8.15 19.59 1.89
CA ARG A 246 -7.18 20.14 2.86
C ARG A 246 -7.04 19.23 4.09
N ALA A 247 -8.12 18.67 4.60
CA ALA A 247 -8.09 17.72 5.71
C ALA A 247 -7.39 16.41 5.30
N GLY A 248 -7.71 15.86 4.13
CA GLY A 248 -7.06 14.68 3.57
C GLY A 248 -5.55 14.87 3.40
N ALA A 249 -5.13 16.00 2.83
CA ALA A 249 -3.71 16.33 2.67
C ALA A 249 -2.97 16.37 4.01
N ARG A 250 -3.56 16.98 5.05
CA ARG A 250 -2.97 17.02 6.40
C ARG A 250 -2.81 15.62 7.01
N CYS A 251 -3.81 14.74 6.82
CA CYS A 251 -3.71 13.36 7.29
C CYS A 251 -2.55 12.63 6.58
N ILE A 252 -2.41 12.79 5.25
CA ILE A 252 -1.31 12.21 4.49
C ILE A 252 0.04 12.79 4.93
N GLU A 253 0.15 14.11 5.14
CA GLU A 253 1.35 14.76 5.68
C GLU A 253 1.75 14.19 7.04
N ALA A 254 0.80 13.95 7.93
CA ALA A 254 1.09 13.36 9.22
C ALA A 254 1.74 11.96 9.09
N LEU A 255 1.27 11.15 8.11
CA LEU A 255 1.83 9.82 7.82
C LEU A 255 3.22 9.87 7.20
N THR A 256 3.61 10.99 6.57
CA THR A 256 4.96 11.22 6.03
C THR A 256 5.93 11.86 7.03
N GLY A 257 5.54 11.91 8.30
CA GLY A 257 6.33 12.57 9.36
C GLY A 257 6.30 14.09 9.28
N GLY A 258 5.20 14.67 8.79
CA GLY A 258 4.98 16.12 8.68
C GLY A 258 5.69 16.78 7.49
N ARG A 259 6.17 15.99 6.54
CA ARG A 259 6.83 16.51 5.33
C ARG A 259 5.80 16.73 4.23
N ARG A 260 5.75 17.96 3.72
CA ARG A 260 5.09 18.26 2.44
C ARG A 260 5.95 17.74 1.30
N GLY A 261 5.35 16.96 0.42
CA GLY A 261 6.07 16.34 -0.68
C GLY A 261 5.21 16.12 -1.91
N SER A 262 5.71 15.27 -2.80
CA SER A 262 5.00 14.85 -4.02
C SER A 262 3.65 14.19 -3.72
N GLU A 263 3.50 13.63 -2.52
CA GLU A 263 2.30 12.90 -2.09
C GLU A 263 1.09 13.83 -1.90
N THR A 264 1.29 15.09 -1.52
CA THR A 264 0.20 16.05 -1.28
C THR A 264 0.16 17.20 -2.28
N SER A 265 1.22 17.44 -3.05
CA SER A 265 1.34 18.59 -3.94
C SER A 265 0.16 18.76 -4.93
N PRO A 266 -0.36 17.72 -5.61
CA PRO A 266 -1.53 17.87 -6.48
C PRO A 266 -2.81 18.24 -5.71
N ILE A 267 -2.96 17.75 -4.48
CA ILE A 267 -4.10 18.06 -3.62
C ILE A 267 -4.03 19.53 -3.17
N ASP A 268 -2.85 19.99 -2.77
CA ASP A 268 -2.62 21.40 -2.37
C ASP A 268 -2.87 22.37 -3.53
N GLU A 269 -2.55 21.98 -4.77
CA GLU A 269 -2.84 22.80 -5.96
C GLU A 269 -4.34 22.89 -6.23
N ALA A 270 -5.06 21.79 -6.08
CA ALA A 270 -6.52 21.76 -6.18
C ALA A 270 -7.17 22.65 -5.11
N VAL A 271 -6.67 22.60 -3.86
CA VAL A 271 -7.14 23.47 -2.77
C VAL A 271 -6.93 24.93 -3.12
N ARG A 272 -5.74 25.34 -3.63
CA ARG A 272 -5.48 26.72 -4.05
C ARG A 272 -6.38 27.16 -5.20
N THR A 273 -6.64 26.27 -6.14
CA THR A 273 -7.55 26.56 -7.25
C THR A 273 -8.98 26.80 -6.74
N LEU A 274 -9.47 25.94 -5.83
CA LEU A 274 -10.79 26.09 -5.22
C LEU A 274 -10.89 27.37 -4.38
N ASP A 275 -9.85 27.72 -3.61
CA ASP A 275 -9.79 29.00 -2.88
C ASP A 275 -9.96 30.18 -3.86
N GLY A 276 -9.26 30.17 -4.99
CA GLY A 276 -9.35 31.25 -6.00
C GLY A 276 -10.69 31.31 -6.73
N LEU A 277 -11.40 30.15 -6.91
CA LEU A 277 -12.75 30.11 -7.47
C LEU A 277 -13.80 30.61 -6.48
N LEU A 278 -13.65 30.29 -5.21
CA LEU A 278 -14.53 30.75 -4.13
C LEU A 278 -14.37 32.27 -3.86
N GLU A 279 -13.15 32.79 -3.99
CA GLU A 279 -12.89 34.24 -3.89
C GLU A 279 -13.52 35.02 -5.05
N LYS A 280 -13.54 34.42 -6.26
CA LYS A 280 -14.00 35.07 -7.49
C LYS A 280 -14.93 34.16 -8.28
N PRO A 281 -16.20 33.96 -7.83
CA PRO A 281 -17.15 33.03 -8.44
C PRO A 281 -17.42 33.31 -9.92
N TYR A 282 -17.39 34.57 -10.34
CA TYR A 282 -17.58 34.96 -11.76
C TYR A 282 -16.52 34.39 -12.71
N LEU A 283 -15.37 33.94 -12.18
CA LEU A 283 -14.31 33.30 -12.97
C LEU A 283 -14.49 31.79 -13.13
N ILE A 284 -15.48 31.17 -12.50
CA ILE A 284 -15.66 29.69 -12.52
C ILE A 284 -15.82 29.21 -13.97
N ALA A 285 -16.70 29.85 -14.75
CA ALA A 285 -16.91 29.49 -16.16
C ALA A 285 -15.63 29.65 -16.99
N GLN A 286 -14.90 30.75 -16.81
CA GLN A 286 -13.65 31.02 -17.54
C GLN A 286 -12.52 30.04 -17.17
N ARG A 287 -12.53 29.51 -15.96
CA ARG A 287 -11.52 28.58 -15.43
C ARG A 287 -11.99 27.12 -15.40
N LEU A 288 -13.05 26.79 -16.16
CA LEU A 288 -13.64 25.48 -16.15
C LEU A 288 -12.67 24.36 -16.56
N SER A 289 -11.79 24.63 -17.53
CA SER A 289 -10.74 23.69 -17.94
C SER A 289 -9.70 23.48 -16.85
N LEU A 290 -9.31 24.56 -16.14
CA LEU A 290 -8.40 24.46 -14.98
C LEU A 290 -9.06 23.65 -13.86
N TYR A 291 -10.33 23.90 -13.55
CA TYR A 291 -11.09 23.17 -12.55
C TYR A 291 -11.12 21.65 -12.88
N LYS A 292 -11.42 21.31 -14.16
CA LYS A 292 -11.38 19.92 -14.61
C LYS A 292 -9.98 19.29 -14.44
N ALA A 293 -8.94 20.03 -14.80
CA ALA A 293 -7.57 19.53 -14.63
C ALA A 293 -7.22 19.23 -13.16
N GLN A 294 -7.76 20.02 -12.21
CA GLN A 294 -7.56 19.72 -10.79
C GLN A 294 -8.29 18.46 -10.33
N ILE A 295 -9.51 18.21 -10.85
CA ILE A 295 -10.23 16.96 -10.58
C ILE A 295 -9.38 15.76 -11.03
N ASP A 296 -8.85 15.82 -12.25
CA ASP A 296 -8.04 14.74 -12.81
C ASP A 296 -6.72 14.57 -12.04
N ALA A 297 -6.10 15.66 -11.61
CA ALA A 297 -4.87 15.62 -10.81
C ALA A 297 -5.09 14.95 -9.45
N VAL A 298 -6.18 15.30 -8.75
CA VAL A 298 -6.53 14.69 -7.45
C VAL A 298 -6.91 13.22 -7.64
N ALA A 299 -7.65 12.87 -8.71
CA ALA A 299 -8.02 11.49 -9.00
C ALA A 299 -6.78 10.62 -9.29
N ASN A 300 -5.84 11.13 -10.08
CA ASN A 300 -4.57 10.44 -10.33
C ASN A 300 -3.75 10.27 -9.05
N GLN A 301 -3.76 11.29 -8.18
CA GLN A 301 -3.06 11.21 -6.89
C GLN A 301 -3.71 10.19 -5.94
N SER A 302 -5.06 10.15 -5.86
CA SER A 302 -5.79 9.14 -5.08
C SER A 302 -5.45 7.73 -5.58
N ALA A 303 -5.47 7.52 -6.91
CA ALA A 303 -5.09 6.25 -7.51
C ALA A 303 -3.64 5.85 -7.21
N TYR A 304 -2.70 6.79 -7.29
CA TYR A 304 -1.29 6.57 -6.94
C TYR A 304 -1.14 6.16 -5.48
N LEU A 305 -1.73 6.91 -4.55
CA LEU A 305 -1.66 6.62 -3.11
C LEU A 305 -2.39 5.31 -2.74
N SER A 306 -3.41 4.94 -3.49
CA SER A 306 -4.13 3.67 -3.32
C SER A 306 -3.32 2.47 -3.80
N SER A 307 -2.38 2.69 -4.70
CA SER A 307 -1.50 1.64 -5.21
C SER A 307 -0.46 1.28 -4.15
N GLN A 308 -0.25 -0.02 -3.94
CA GLN A 308 0.66 -0.56 -2.93
C GLN A 308 1.64 -1.55 -3.59
N PRO A 309 2.42 -1.13 -4.62
CA PRO A 309 3.31 -2.03 -5.33
C PRO A 309 4.45 -2.48 -4.44
N LEU A 310 4.67 -3.78 -4.38
CA LEU A 310 5.75 -4.40 -3.61
C LEU A 310 6.26 -5.61 -4.39
N GLU A 311 7.56 -5.71 -4.51
CA GLU A 311 8.24 -6.91 -5.02
C GLU A 311 8.89 -7.65 -3.86
N LEU A 312 8.68 -8.95 -3.81
CA LEU A 312 9.27 -9.83 -2.80
C LEU A 312 10.29 -10.77 -3.46
N ASP A 313 11.33 -11.04 -2.72
CA ASP A 313 12.45 -11.88 -3.12
C ASP A 313 12.55 -13.11 -2.21
N THR A 314 12.69 -12.91 -0.91
CA THR A 314 12.86 -13.99 0.07
C THR A 314 12.04 -13.72 1.32
N LEU A 315 11.66 -14.81 2.00
CA LEU A 315 11.09 -14.79 3.34
C LEU A 315 11.92 -15.73 4.22
N GLU A 316 12.44 -15.22 5.32
CA GLU A 316 13.26 -16.00 6.25
C GLU A 316 12.61 -16.00 7.62
N LEU A 317 12.37 -17.18 8.18
CA LEU A 317 12.01 -17.37 9.58
C LEU A 317 13.25 -17.90 10.28
N LEU A 318 13.89 -17.03 11.04
CA LEU A 318 15.20 -17.28 11.65
C LEU A 318 15.09 -17.39 13.16
N PRO A 319 15.93 -18.23 13.79
CA PRO A 319 16.20 -18.13 15.22
C PRO A 319 16.53 -16.69 15.60
N VAL A 320 16.15 -16.26 16.81
CA VAL A 320 16.28 -14.86 17.22
C VAL A 320 17.71 -14.33 17.10
N GLU A 321 18.68 -15.16 17.49
CA GLU A 321 20.11 -14.82 17.50
C GLU A 321 20.78 -14.92 16.10
N GLU A 322 20.13 -15.55 15.14
CA GLU A 322 20.73 -15.81 13.83
C GLU A 322 20.60 -14.59 12.92
N ALA A 323 21.68 -14.22 12.23
CA ALA A 323 21.66 -13.15 11.25
C ALA A 323 21.00 -13.63 9.93
N SER A 324 20.35 -12.72 9.22
CA SER A 324 19.84 -13.02 7.86
C SER A 324 20.99 -13.47 6.96
N HIS A 325 20.75 -14.51 6.17
CA HIS A 325 21.69 -15.00 5.17
C HIS A 325 21.78 -14.10 3.95
N ARG A 326 20.90 -13.12 3.86
CA ARG A 326 20.88 -12.17 2.76
C ARG A 326 22.13 -11.32 2.76
N ARG A 327 22.93 -11.47 1.71
CA ARG A 327 24.12 -10.63 1.51
C ARG A 327 23.72 -9.30 0.89
N THR A 328 24.07 -8.22 1.57
CA THR A 328 24.03 -6.88 0.97
C THR A 328 25.36 -6.65 0.27
N HIS A 329 25.33 -6.54 -1.05
CA HIS A 329 26.55 -6.30 -1.81
C HIS A 329 26.94 -4.81 -1.74
N SER A 330 28.26 -4.58 -1.67
CA SER A 330 28.82 -3.23 -1.71
C SER A 330 28.55 -2.55 -3.06
N LEU A 331 28.68 -1.24 -3.14
CA LEU A 331 28.50 -0.50 -4.38
C LEU A 331 29.40 -1.01 -5.51
N LEU A 332 30.67 -1.36 -5.18
CA LEU A 332 31.62 -1.88 -6.16
C LEU A 332 31.21 -3.26 -6.68
N GLU A 333 30.74 -4.15 -5.82
CA GLU A 333 30.22 -5.46 -6.22
C GLU A 333 28.99 -5.34 -7.11
N ARG A 334 28.06 -4.42 -6.80
CA ARG A 334 26.88 -4.12 -7.64
C ARG A 334 27.29 -3.57 -9.01
N ILE A 335 28.29 -2.68 -9.07
CA ILE A 335 28.81 -2.15 -10.33
C ILE A 335 29.48 -3.28 -11.13
N GLY A 336 30.32 -4.09 -10.48
CA GLY A 336 30.98 -5.26 -11.09
C GLY A 336 29.96 -6.27 -11.66
N TYR A 337 28.91 -6.57 -10.89
CA TYR A 337 27.82 -7.44 -11.32
C TYR A 337 27.09 -6.89 -12.56
N ARG A 338 26.73 -5.60 -12.56
CA ARG A 338 26.08 -4.95 -13.71
C ARG A 338 26.96 -4.95 -14.95
N ALA A 339 28.27 -4.73 -14.78
CA ALA A 339 29.22 -4.83 -15.88
C ALA A 339 29.27 -6.27 -16.40
N ALA A 340 29.29 -7.29 -15.53
CA ALA A 340 29.25 -8.68 -15.94
C ALA A 340 27.96 -9.02 -16.71
N VAL A 341 26.78 -8.61 -16.20
CA VAL A 341 25.49 -8.78 -16.91
C VAL A 341 25.53 -8.13 -18.29
N PHE A 342 26.07 -6.90 -18.38
CA PHE A 342 26.19 -6.16 -19.64
C PHE A 342 27.11 -6.92 -20.64
N PHE A 343 28.29 -7.35 -20.22
CA PHE A 343 29.19 -8.10 -21.10
C PHE A 343 28.60 -9.47 -21.51
N GLN A 344 27.94 -10.17 -20.59
CA GLN A 344 27.27 -11.44 -20.89
C GLN A 344 26.13 -11.27 -21.89
N SER A 345 25.46 -10.11 -21.92
CA SER A 345 24.40 -9.84 -22.88
C SER A 345 24.91 -9.85 -24.35
N PHE A 346 26.16 -9.52 -24.58
CA PHE A 346 26.78 -9.61 -25.92
C PHE A 346 27.18 -11.03 -26.31
N LEU A 347 27.37 -11.91 -25.32
CA LEU A 347 27.74 -13.30 -25.55
C LEU A 347 26.53 -14.22 -25.70
N LYS A 348 25.33 -13.71 -25.33
CA LYS A 348 24.10 -14.47 -25.48
C LYS A 348 23.72 -14.66 -26.93
N ASP A 349 23.65 -15.91 -27.34
CA ASP A 349 23.07 -16.30 -28.64
C ASP A 349 21.52 -16.21 -28.53
N TYR A 350 20.96 -15.14 -29.08
CA TYR A 350 19.50 -14.92 -29.13
C TYR A 350 18.82 -15.77 -30.24
N SER A 351 19.58 -16.56 -30.98
CA SER A 351 19.03 -17.40 -32.06
C SER A 351 18.38 -18.69 -31.57
N SER A 352 18.65 -19.09 -30.32
CA SER A 352 18.05 -20.27 -29.70
C SER A 352 16.94 -19.85 -28.71
N SER A 353 15.73 -19.59 -29.21
CA SER A 353 14.54 -19.55 -28.37
C SER A 353 14.21 -20.98 -27.91
N THR A 354 14.75 -21.38 -26.76
CA THR A 354 14.30 -22.62 -26.10
C THR A 354 12.91 -22.36 -25.55
N ALA A 355 11.90 -22.75 -26.32
CA ALA A 355 10.56 -22.89 -25.80
C ALA A 355 10.62 -23.95 -24.69
N VAL A 356 10.51 -23.55 -23.43
CA VAL A 356 10.26 -24.45 -22.33
C VAL A 356 8.84 -24.97 -22.52
N GLN A 357 8.68 -26.12 -23.13
CA GLN A 357 7.45 -26.89 -23.07
C GLN A 357 7.26 -27.29 -21.60
N ALA A 358 6.32 -26.66 -20.94
CA ALA A 358 5.78 -27.13 -19.68
C ALA A 358 5.00 -28.44 -19.98
N SER A 359 5.68 -29.56 -19.84
CA SER A 359 5.02 -30.86 -19.74
C SER A 359 4.48 -30.97 -18.30
N GLY A 360 3.22 -30.65 -18.10
CA GLY A 360 2.49 -31.08 -16.93
C GLY A 360 1.86 -32.45 -17.18
N PRO A 361 1.73 -33.29 -16.15
CA PRO A 361 0.81 -34.41 -16.19
C PRO A 361 -0.65 -33.94 -16.10
#